data_1735c50b1227441f45ba41620ff05f35
#
_entry.id   1735c50b1227441f45ba41620ff05f35
#
_cell.length_a   1.000
_cell.length_b   1.000
_cell.length_c   1.000
_cell.angle_alpha   90.00
_cell.angle_beta   90.00
_cell.angle_gamma   90.00
#
_symmetry.space_group_name_H-M   'P 1'
#
loop_
_entity.id
_entity.type
_entity.pdbx_description
1 polymer ?
#
loop_
_entity_poly.entity_id
_entity_poly.type
_entity_poly.pdbx_seq_one_letter_code
_entity_poly.pdbx_strand_id
1 'polypeptide(L)'
;RQAEKEKIYDEFKDRAGDIVSGSVRRFEKSDVMVDLGKFEARMPSKERVGTEDYSVGDRIRCYVVSVDNEGRGPEIILSRSHPNFVRRLFESEVAEISDRTIELRAVAREAGYRTKVAVYTHDDKVDPVGACVGLRGARVKNIVRELNNERVDIIRWNEDVTEFVTEALKPAIVRSLSLDNENRVVNVTVDEEDLSKAIGRRGQNARLTSKLTGWDVQVRKDESQHEQFEARVDDAATHLAEDLKIDDVTAGRLFRAGGVTVDMVAQMPASYIASAIEVDLEEATRILNAAKGEEVGPEASEVSEAPVEKTVEAEVPAEEAPEG
;
A
#
# COMPACT_ATOMS: atom_id res chain seq x y z
N ARG A 1 25.78 -43.80 23.44
CA ARG A 1 25.66 -42.33 23.23
C ARG A 1 26.03 -41.91 21.83
N GLN A 2 27.19 -42.38 21.25
CA GLN A 2 27.56 -42.07 19.85
C GLN A 2 26.61 -42.72 18.87
N ALA A 3 26.32 -44.03 19.02
CA ALA A 3 25.39 -44.77 18.21
C ALA A 3 23.91 -44.27 18.24
N GLU A 4 23.50 -43.70 19.38
CA GLU A 4 22.18 -43.05 19.51
C GLU A 4 22.12 -41.74 18.71
N LYS A 5 23.21 -40.96 18.76
CA LYS A 5 23.32 -39.72 17.98
C LYS A 5 23.34 -39.96 16.47
N GLU A 6 24.06 -40.99 16.02
CA GLU A 6 24.07 -41.39 14.61
C GLU A 6 22.68 -41.84 14.16
N LYS A 7 21.95 -42.62 14.96
CA LYS A 7 20.57 -43.04 14.64
C LYS A 7 19.62 -41.83 14.55
N ILE A 8 19.75 -40.84 15.43
CA ILE A 8 18.93 -39.63 15.39
C ILE A 8 19.27 -38.83 14.13
N TYR A 9 20.55 -38.66 13.81
CA TYR A 9 20.97 -38.00 12.59
C TYR A 9 20.41 -38.72 11.35
N ASP A 10 20.55 -40.02 11.28
CA ASP A 10 20.03 -40.83 10.15
C ASP A 10 18.50 -40.76 10.02
N GLU A 11 17.78 -40.64 11.13
CA GLU A 11 16.31 -40.50 11.13
C GLU A 11 15.87 -39.10 10.62
N PHE A 12 16.66 -38.05 10.91
CA PHE A 12 16.26 -36.68 10.59
C PHE A 12 16.97 -36.05 9.40
N LYS A 13 18.13 -36.59 8.92
CA LYS A 13 18.87 -36.05 7.77
C LYS A 13 18.02 -35.90 6.51
N ASP A 14 17.12 -36.88 6.28
CA ASP A 14 16.23 -36.93 5.13
C ASP A 14 14.97 -36.06 5.32
N ARG A 15 14.79 -35.50 6.53
CA ARG A 15 13.67 -34.61 6.86
C ARG A 15 14.01 -33.13 6.78
N ALA A 16 15.25 -32.79 6.42
CA ALA A 16 15.59 -31.41 6.07
C ALA A 16 14.70 -30.92 4.92
N GLY A 17 14.04 -29.81 5.11
CA GLY A 17 13.05 -29.31 4.15
C GLY A 17 11.61 -29.73 4.43
N ASP A 18 11.33 -30.58 5.42
CA ASP A 18 9.97 -31.00 5.77
C ASP A 18 9.39 -30.19 6.93
N ILE A 19 8.09 -30.36 7.16
CA ILE A 19 7.42 -29.88 8.38
C ILE A 19 7.43 -30.99 9.43
N VAL A 20 7.82 -30.61 10.66
CA VAL A 20 7.72 -31.45 11.85
C VAL A 20 6.82 -30.80 12.87
N SER A 21 6.17 -31.63 13.71
CA SER A 21 5.37 -31.18 14.84
C SER A 21 6.08 -31.53 16.13
N GLY A 22 6.11 -30.58 17.05
CA GLY A 22 6.72 -30.78 18.37
C GLY A 22 6.05 -29.91 19.42
N SER A 23 6.49 -30.04 20.66
CA SER A 23 6.05 -29.19 21.77
C SER A 23 7.18 -28.32 22.27
N VAL A 24 6.86 -27.07 22.57
CA VAL A 24 7.81 -26.13 23.22
C VAL A 24 8.17 -26.67 24.59
N ARG A 25 9.45 -26.97 24.83
CA ARG A 25 9.91 -27.57 26.07
C ARG A 25 10.48 -26.54 27.02
N ARG A 26 11.33 -25.67 26.53
CA ARG A 26 11.96 -24.59 27.30
C ARG A 26 12.51 -23.51 26.39
N PHE A 27 12.96 -22.44 26.99
CA PHE A 27 13.70 -21.38 26.31
C PHE A 27 15.17 -21.42 26.76
N GLU A 28 16.08 -21.30 25.81
CA GLU A 28 17.51 -21.09 26.08
C GLU A 28 17.91 -19.72 25.54
N LYS A 29 18.07 -18.76 26.43
CA LYS A 29 18.22 -17.34 26.09
C LYS A 29 17.00 -16.85 25.27
N SER A 30 17.21 -16.59 23.97
CA SER A 30 16.15 -16.19 23.05
C SER A 30 15.67 -17.31 22.10
N ASP A 31 16.29 -18.46 22.15
CA ASP A 31 15.97 -19.62 21.32
C ASP A 31 14.87 -20.47 21.97
N VAL A 32 14.02 -21.06 21.14
CA VAL A 32 12.98 -21.98 21.58
C VAL A 32 13.44 -23.42 21.37
N MET A 33 13.44 -24.21 22.43
CA MET A 33 13.75 -25.62 22.35
C MET A 33 12.46 -26.42 22.21
N VAL A 34 12.37 -27.21 21.13
CA VAL A 34 11.17 -27.95 20.73
C VAL A 34 11.44 -29.44 20.85
N ASP A 35 10.59 -30.12 21.61
CA ASP A 35 10.63 -31.56 21.75
C ASP A 35 9.91 -32.23 20.58
N LEU A 36 10.63 -33.01 19.79
CA LEU A 36 10.11 -33.81 18.69
C LEU A 36 9.78 -35.25 19.09
N GLY A 37 9.77 -35.53 20.39
CA GLY A 37 9.49 -36.83 21.00
C GLY A 37 10.74 -37.65 21.30
N LYS A 38 11.61 -37.85 20.33
CA LYS A 38 12.87 -38.58 20.50
C LYS A 38 14.09 -37.66 20.65
N PHE A 39 13.97 -36.46 20.17
CA PHE A 39 15.05 -35.48 20.12
C PHE A 39 14.54 -34.06 20.35
N GLU A 40 15.38 -33.22 20.91
CA GLU A 40 15.12 -31.80 21.11
C GLU A 40 15.77 -30.98 19.99
N ALA A 41 14.97 -30.23 19.26
CA ALA A 41 15.40 -29.36 18.20
C ALA A 41 15.41 -27.88 18.65
N ARG A 42 16.23 -27.08 17.99
CA ARG A 42 16.38 -25.66 18.29
C ARG A 42 15.73 -24.78 17.23
N MET A 43 14.90 -23.85 17.64
CA MET A 43 14.42 -22.74 16.80
C MET A 43 15.10 -21.45 17.27
N PRO A 44 16.16 -21.00 16.58
CA PRO A 44 16.87 -19.76 16.92
C PRO A 44 15.96 -18.54 16.86
N SER A 45 16.31 -17.49 17.59
CA SER A 45 15.49 -16.26 17.65
C SER A 45 15.23 -15.63 16.26
N LYS A 46 16.18 -15.73 15.32
CA LYS A 46 16.04 -15.26 13.93
C LYS A 46 15.05 -16.07 13.10
N GLU A 47 14.78 -17.32 13.50
CA GLU A 47 13.87 -18.23 12.83
C GLU A 47 12.45 -18.22 13.45
N ARG A 48 12.25 -17.45 14.51
CA ARG A 48 10.95 -17.19 15.12
C ARG A 48 10.18 -16.15 14.32
N VAL A 49 8.87 -16.17 14.47
CA VAL A 49 8.00 -15.11 13.96
C VAL A 49 7.75 -14.11 15.09
N GLY A 50 8.09 -12.85 14.88
CA GLY A 50 8.03 -11.82 15.92
C GLY A 50 6.62 -11.49 16.43
N THR A 51 5.59 -11.89 15.68
CA THR A 51 4.18 -11.70 16.04
C THR A 51 3.57 -12.93 16.72
N GLU A 52 4.33 -14.02 16.86
CA GLU A 52 3.89 -15.24 17.53
C GLU A 52 4.44 -15.28 18.96
N ASP A 53 3.55 -15.62 19.88
CA ASP A 53 3.92 -15.94 21.26
C ASP A 53 4.08 -17.45 21.41
N TYR A 54 5.11 -17.86 22.12
CA TYR A 54 5.41 -19.26 22.38
C TYR A 54 5.42 -19.50 23.88
N SER A 55 4.69 -20.53 24.34
CA SER A 55 4.65 -20.93 25.74
C SER A 55 5.10 -22.39 25.92
N VAL A 56 5.69 -22.70 27.05
CA VAL A 56 6.09 -24.08 27.37
C VAL A 56 4.83 -24.98 27.36
N GLY A 57 4.89 -26.05 26.59
CA GLY A 57 3.79 -26.99 26.38
C GLY A 57 3.02 -26.76 25.09
N ASP A 58 3.19 -25.61 24.41
CA ASP A 58 2.53 -25.33 23.15
C ASP A 58 2.95 -26.35 22.08
N ARG A 59 1.98 -26.82 21.35
CA ARG A 59 2.22 -27.70 20.21
C ARG A 59 2.34 -26.89 18.94
N ILE A 60 3.50 -26.94 18.29
CA ILE A 60 3.82 -26.13 17.12
C ILE A 60 4.29 -27.00 15.94
N ARG A 61 4.02 -26.53 14.72
CA ARG A 61 4.58 -27.08 13.49
C ARG A 61 5.72 -26.19 13.04
N CYS A 62 6.84 -26.77 12.66
CA CYS A 62 8.01 -26.02 12.19
C CYS A 62 8.59 -26.65 10.94
N TYR A 63 9.23 -25.82 10.13
CA TYR A 63 10.04 -26.25 9.00
C TYR A 63 11.44 -26.62 9.48
N VAL A 64 11.97 -27.75 9.02
CA VAL A 64 13.34 -28.18 9.31
C VAL A 64 14.28 -27.49 8.33
N VAL A 65 15.08 -26.55 8.82
CA VAL A 65 16.03 -25.79 8.01
C VAL A 65 17.26 -26.60 7.70
N SER A 66 17.86 -27.20 8.72
CA SER A 66 19.06 -28.05 8.61
C SER A 66 19.07 -29.12 9.67
N VAL A 67 19.81 -30.17 9.38
CA VAL A 67 20.14 -31.25 10.30
C VAL A 67 21.65 -31.44 10.20
N ASP A 68 22.39 -30.97 11.19
CA ASP A 68 23.84 -30.99 11.21
C ASP A 68 24.34 -31.99 12.26
N ASN A 69 25.45 -32.67 11.98
CA ASN A 69 26.08 -33.63 12.90
C ASN A 69 27.49 -33.18 13.27
N GLU A 70 27.67 -31.87 13.45
CA GLU A 70 28.95 -31.28 13.82
C GLU A 70 29.07 -31.11 15.35
N GLY A 71 30.22 -31.39 15.89
CA GLY A 71 30.58 -31.11 17.28
C GLY A 71 30.00 -32.10 18.32
N ARG A 72 29.14 -31.61 19.22
CA ARG A 72 28.66 -32.41 20.39
C ARG A 72 27.49 -33.35 20.08
N GLY A 73 27.03 -33.44 18.84
CA GLY A 73 25.94 -34.30 18.39
C GLY A 73 25.03 -33.61 17.36
N PRO A 74 24.00 -34.31 16.86
CA PRO A 74 23.12 -33.76 15.85
C PRO A 74 22.40 -32.53 16.37
N GLU A 75 22.40 -31.48 15.56
CA GLU A 75 21.67 -30.25 15.79
C GLU A 75 20.60 -30.12 14.72
N ILE A 76 19.34 -30.02 15.12
CA ILE A 76 18.20 -29.80 14.22
C ILE A 76 17.76 -28.37 14.37
N ILE A 77 17.85 -27.59 13.30
CA ILE A 77 17.40 -26.19 13.26
C ILE A 77 16.01 -26.11 12.68
N LEU A 78 15.11 -25.52 13.44
CA LEU A 78 13.73 -25.30 13.07
C LEU A 78 13.47 -23.84 12.74
N SER A 79 12.48 -23.59 11.87
CA SER A 79 12.02 -22.27 11.52
C SER A 79 10.49 -22.21 11.36
N ARG A 80 9.91 -21.09 11.78
CA ARG A 80 8.55 -20.69 11.43
C ARG A 80 8.54 -19.45 10.51
N SER A 81 9.67 -18.74 10.44
CA SER A 81 9.83 -17.54 9.59
C SER A 81 10.23 -17.84 8.15
N HIS A 82 10.79 -19.02 7.87
CA HIS A 82 11.30 -19.38 6.56
C HIS A 82 10.20 -19.44 5.48
N PRO A 83 10.41 -18.89 4.25
CA PRO A 83 9.39 -18.91 3.19
C PRO A 83 8.96 -20.33 2.79
N ASN A 84 9.88 -21.31 2.83
CA ASN A 84 9.56 -22.70 2.52
C ASN A 84 8.60 -23.35 3.55
N PHE A 85 8.45 -22.78 4.74
CA PHE A 85 7.40 -23.24 5.66
C PHE A 85 6.01 -23.06 5.01
N VAL A 86 5.76 -21.91 4.40
CA VAL A 86 4.51 -21.66 3.66
C VAL A 86 4.37 -22.58 2.46
N ARG A 87 5.45 -22.79 1.69
CA ARG A 87 5.45 -23.73 0.56
C ARG A 87 5.00 -25.12 0.99
N ARG A 88 5.57 -25.65 2.06
CA ARG A 88 5.23 -26.98 2.59
C ARG A 88 3.81 -27.05 3.17
N LEU A 89 3.30 -25.97 3.73
CA LEU A 89 1.90 -25.88 4.15
C LEU A 89 0.95 -26.01 2.96
N PHE A 90 1.24 -25.33 1.86
CA PHE A 90 0.46 -25.45 0.62
C PHE A 90 0.52 -26.87 0.06
N GLU A 91 1.69 -27.51 0.02
CA GLU A 91 1.86 -28.89 -0.42
C GLU A 91 1.04 -29.88 0.45
N SER A 92 0.90 -29.61 1.74
CA SER A 92 0.11 -30.48 2.63
C SER A 92 -1.40 -30.26 2.56
N GLU A 93 -1.85 -29.04 2.21
CA GLU A 93 -3.27 -28.67 2.18
C GLU A 93 -3.89 -28.80 0.79
N VAL A 94 -3.08 -28.74 -0.27
CA VAL A 94 -3.51 -28.68 -1.67
C VAL A 94 -2.96 -29.90 -2.40
N ALA A 95 -3.83 -30.89 -2.64
CA ALA A 95 -3.43 -32.13 -3.30
C ALA A 95 -2.86 -31.88 -4.70
N GLU A 96 -3.43 -30.91 -5.42
CA GLU A 96 -3.00 -30.52 -6.77
C GLU A 96 -1.59 -29.93 -6.82
N ILE A 97 -1.06 -29.42 -5.69
CA ILE A 97 0.35 -29.04 -5.56
C ILE A 97 1.21 -30.27 -5.25
N SER A 98 0.71 -31.17 -4.39
CA SER A 98 1.41 -32.39 -4.04
C SER A 98 1.62 -33.32 -5.24
N ASP A 99 0.61 -33.45 -6.12
CA ASP A 99 0.69 -34.27 -7.35
C ASP A 99 1.33 -33.52 -8.55
N ARG A 100 1.75 -32.26 -8.36
CA ARG A 100 2.39 -31.41 -9.34
C ARG A 100 1.50 -30.95 -10.51
N THR A 101 0.20 -31.07 -10.40
CA THR A 101 -0.76 -30.45 -11.33
C THR A 101 -0.69 -28.93 -11.25
N ILE A 102 -0.44 -28.40 -10.04
CA ILE A 102 -0.19 -26.98 -9.78
C ILE A 102 1.23 -26.82 -9.25
N GLU A 103 1.95 -25.88 -9.82
CA GLU A 103 3.28 -25.51 -9.37
C GLU A 103 3.24 -24.23 -8.54
N LEU A 104 3.93 -24.24 -7.42
CA LEU A 104 4.17 -23.05 -6.61
C LEU A 104 5.49 -22.42 -7.08
N ARG A 105 5.40 -21.44 -7.98
CA ARG A 105 6.54 -20.81 -8.68
C ARG A 105 7.38 -19.91 -7.77
N ALA A 106 6.73 -19.07 -6.97
CA ALA A 106 7.41 -18.12 -6.10
C ALA A 106 6.67 -17.90 -4.79
N VAL A 107 7.41 -17.54 -3.75
CA VAL A 107 6.89 -17.13 -2.44
C VAL A 107 7.66 -15.90 -1.98
N ALA A 108 6.96 -14.83 -1.68
CA ALA A 108 7.49 -13.63 -1.04
C ALA A 108 6.81 -13.46 0.31
N ARG A 109 7.57 -13.48 1.40
CA ARG A 109 7.07 -13.50 2.77
C ARG A 109 7.67 -12.42 3.65
N GLU A 110 6.82 -11.76 4.41
CA GLU A 110 7.15 -11.03 5.63
C GLU A 110 6.47 -11.75 6.79
N ALA A 111 7.22 -12.61 7.45
CA ALA A 111 6.72 -13.54 8.46
C ALA A 111 5.93 -12.82 9.56
N GLY A 112 4.74 -13.32 9.85
CA GLY A 112 3.80 -12.76 10.82
C GLY A 112 2.93 -11.61 10.29
N TYR A 113 3.17 -11.14 9.06
CA TYR A 113 2.40 -10.03 8.49
C TYR A 113 1.68 -10.42 7.20
N ARG A 114 2.42 -10.75 6.17
CA ARG A 114 1.84 -11.04 4.84
C ARG A 114 2.76 -11.90 4.00
N THR A 115 2.15 -12.82 3.27
CA THR A 115 2.82 -13.65 2.26
C THR A 115 2.08 -13.55 0.93
N LYS A 116 2.83 -13.45 -0.16
CA LYS A 116 2.34 -13.59 -1.53
C LYS A 116 2.90 -14.88 -2.11
N VAL A 117 2.02 -15.65 -2.75
CA VAL A 117 2.34 -16.95 -3.35
C VAL A 117 1.93 -16.93 -4.81
N ALA A 118 2.86 -17.23 -5.71
CA ALA A 118 2.59 -17.33 -7.14
C ALA A 118 2.39 -18.81 -7.53
N VAL A 119 1.24 -19.11 -8.11
CA VAL A 119 0.84 -20.45 -8.52
C VAL A 119 0.62 -20.53 -10.02
N TYR A 120 0.96 -21.66 -10.61
CA TYR A 120 0.89 -21.91 -12.04
C TYR A 120 0.42 -23.33 -12.33
N THR A 121 -0.23 -23.55 -13.47
CA THR A 121 -0.55 -24.86 -14.00
C THR A 121 -0.36 -24.87 -15.52
N HIS A 122 0.03 -26.01 -16.05
CA HIS A 122 0.07 -26.27 -17.49
C HIS A 122 -1.29 -26.76 -18.05
N ASP A 123 -2.23 -27.10 -17.18
CA ASP A 123 -3.56 -27.58 -17.58
C ASP A 123 -4.56 -26.41 -17.57
N ASP A 124 -4.99 -25.99 -18.75
CA ASP A 124 -5.94 -24.89 -18.94
C ASP A 124 -7.32 -25.15 -18.30
N LYS A 125 -7.61 -26.41 -17.96
CA LYS A 125 -8.87 -26.80 -17.29
C LYS A 125 -8.83 -26.61 -15.78
N VAL A 126 -7.65 -26.40 -15.21
CA VAL A 126 -7.44 -26.26 -13.77
C VAL A 126 -7.27 -24.78 -13.44
N ASP A 127 -8.08 -24.25 -12.52
CA ASP A 127 -7.84 -22.95 -11.94
C ASP A 127 -6.88 -23.09 -10.75
N PRO A 128 -5.59 -22.65 -10.89
CA PRO A 128 -4.61 -22.84 -9.84
C PRO A 128 -4.90 -22.00 -8.59
N VAL A 129 -5.50 -20.83 -8.76
CA VAL A 129 -5.87 -19.95 -7.63
C VAL A 129 -7.06 -20.53 -6.87
N GLY A 130 -8.12 -20.88 -7.59
CA GLY A 130 -9.32 -21.49 -7.00
C GLY A 130 -9.04 -22.79 -6.25
N ALA A 131 -8.18 -23.65 -6.80
CA ALA A 131 -7.76 -24.89 -6.14
C ALA A 131 -7.00 -24.63 -4.82
N CYS A 132 -6.10 -23.66 -4.80
CA CYS A 132 -5.35 -23.29 -3.60
C CYS A 132 -6.24 -22.60 -2.54
N VAL A 133 -7.21 -21.80 -2.96
CA VAL A 133 -8.19 -21.18 -2.06
C VAL A 133 -9.11 -22.25 -1.44
N GLY A 134 -9.56 -23.18 -2.27
CA GLY A 134 -10.48 -24.23 -1.88
C GLY A 134 -11.92 -23.74 -1.68
N LEU A 135 -12.83 -24.68 -1.47
CA LEU A 135 -14.26 -24.41 -1.31
C LEU A 135 -14.49 -23.44 -0.14
N ARG A 136 -15.10 -22.29 -0.42
CA ARG A 136 -15.36 -21.19 0.56
C ARG A 136 -14.09 -20.73 1.30
N GLY A 137 -12.91 -20.90 0.68
CA GLY A 137 -11.63 -20.51 1.26
C GLY A 137 -11.13 -21.46 2.37
N ALA A 138 -11.62 -22.71 2.44
CA ALA A 138 -11.28 -23.62 3.54
C ALA A 138 -9.78 -23.92 3.60
N ARG A 139 -9.15 -24.20 2.45
CA ARG A 139 -7.71 -24.55 2.39
C ARG A 139 -6.83 -23.36 2.82
N VAL A 140 -7.05 -22.18 2.23
CA VAL A 140 -6.28 -21.01 2.60
C VAL A 140 -6.50 -20.59 4.05
N LYS A 141 -7.71 -20.75 4.60
CA LYS A 141 -8.00 -20.47 6.01
C LYS A 141 -7.24 -21.41 6.96
N ASN A 142 -7.06 -22.67 6.61
CA ASN A 142 -6.24 -23.59 7.40
C ASN A 142 -4.78 -23.13 7.44
N ILE A 143 -4.23 -22.72 6.29
CA ILE A 143 -2.87 -22.18 6.19
C ILE A 143 -2.73 -20.90 7.01
N VAL A 144 -3.66 -19.95 6.85
CA VAL A 144 -3.66 -18.69 7.59
C VAL A 144 -3.73 -18.93 9.10
N ARG A 145 -4.53 -19.90 9.55
CA ARG A 145 -4.61 -20.27 10.97
C ARG A 145 -3.29 -20.84 11.50
N GLU A 146 -2.64 -21.71 10.72
CA GLU A 146 -1.32 -22.26 11.08
C GLU A 146 -0.26 -21.15 11.17
N LEU A 147 -0.36 -20.12 10.33
CA LEU A 147 0.54 -18.97 10.29
C LEU A 147 0.16 -17.85 11.30
N ASN A 148 -0.67 -18.16 12.29
CA ASN A 148 -1.13 -17.21 13.31
C ASN A 148 -1.74 -15.93 12.72
N ASN A 149 -2.68 -16.11 11.76
CA ASN A 149 -3.38 -15.04 11.05
C ASN A 149 -2.51 -14.15 10.14
N GLU A 150 -1.36 -14.63 9.71
CA GLU A 150 -0.59 -14.00 8.63
C GLU A 150 -1.43 -13.96 7.34
N ARG A 151 -1.48 -12.80 6.68
CA ARG A 151 -2.27 -12.64 5.44
C ARG A 151 -1.59 -13.40 4.29
N VAL A 152 -2.36 -14.16 3.53
CA VAL A 152 -1.86 -14.94 2.40
C VAL A 152 -2.59 -14.52 1.14
N ASP A 153 -1.87 -13.97 0.16
CA ASP A 153 -2.37 -13.65 -1.16
C ASP A 153 -1.91 -14.73 -2.15
N ILE A 154 -2.86 -15.35 -2.84
CA ILE A 154 -2.60 -16.35 -3.87
C ILE A 154 -2.78 -15.68 -5.22
N ILE A 155 -1.73 -15.70 -6.04
CA ILE A 155 -1.62 -14.95 -7.28
C ILE A 155 -1.33 -15.93 -8.41
N ARG A 156 -2.04 -15.79 -9.54
CA ARG A 156 -1.71 -16.53 -10.75
C ARG A 156 -0.37 -16.05 -11.30
N TRP A 157 0.58 -16.95 -11.42
CA TRP A 157 1.84 -16.65 -12.10
C TRP A 157 1.59 -16.47 -13.60
N ASN A 158 2.22 -15.49 -14.20
CA ASN A 158 2.21 -15.27 -15.64
C ASN A 158 3.65 -15.04 -16.12
N GLU A 159 3.95 -15.48 -17.32
CA GLU A 159 5.22 -15.21 -17.99
C GLU A 159 5.36 -13.73 -18.37
N ASP A 160 4.24 -13.10 -18.74
CA ASP A 160 4.17 -11.65 -18.94
C ASP A 160 4.28 -10.93 -17.59
N VAL A 161 5.38 -10.21 -17.44
CA VAL A 161 5.67 -9.43 -16.22
C VAL A 161 4.60 -8.38 -15.93
N THR A 162 4.05 -7.79 -16.98
CA THR A 162 3.01 -6.74 -16.89
C THR A 162 1.75 -7.30 -16.23
N GLU A 163 1.27 -8.43 -16.74
CA GLU A 163 0.11 -9.11 -16.17
C GLU A 163 0.39 -9.63 -14.76
N PHE A 164 1.57 -10.21 -14.55
CA PHE A 164 1.94 -10.76 -13.26
C PHE A 164 2.04 -9.69 -12.17
N VAL A 165 2.68 -8.54 -12.47
CA VAL A 165 2.75 -7.40 -11.53
C VAL A 165 1.37 -6.82 -11.26
N THR A 166 0.53 -6.68 -12.29
CA THR A 166 -0.84 -6.18 -12.15
C THR A 166 -1.66 -7.06 -11.20
N GLU A 167 -1.62 -8.39 -11.39
CA GLU A 167 -2.29 -9.35 -10.50
C GLU A 167 -1.73 -9.29 -9.07
N ALA A 168 -0.40 -9.17 -8.95
CA ALA A 168 0.26 -9.14 -7.66
C ALA A 168 -0.02 -7.87 -6.85
N LEU A 169 -0.34 -6.75 -7.49
CA LEU A 169 -0.66 -5.48 -6.82
C LEU A 169 -2.11 -5.38 -6.33
N LYS A 170 -3.00 -6.29 -6.75
CA LYS A 170 -4.38 -6.28 -6.27
C LYS A 170 -4.47 -6.14 -4.73
N PRO A 171 -5.44 -5.37 -4.22
CA PRO A 171 -6.65 -4.84 -4.86
C PRO A 171 -6.46 -3.47 -5.55
N ALA A 172 -5.24 -2.94 -5.69
CA ALA A 172 -5.01 -1.70 -6.42
C ALA A 172 -5.29 -1.88 -7.92
N ILE A 173 -5.89 -0.87 -8.53
CA ILE A 173 -6.14 -0.82 -9.97
C ILE A 173 -4.96 -0.11 -10.63
N VAL A 174 -4.30 -0.79 -11.55
CA VAL A 174 -3.18 -0.25 -12.32
C VAL A 174 -3.70 0.43 -13.58
N ARG A 175 -3.28 1.68 -13.80
CA ARG A 175 -3.64 2.47 -15.00
C ARG A 175 -2.71 2.17 -16.16
N SER A 176 -1.44 2.24 -15.90
CA SER A 176 -0.41 1.97 -16.89
C SER A 176 0.82 1.33 -16.26
N LEU A 177 1.59 0.64 -17.08
CA LEU A 177 2.79 -0.06 -16.71
C LEU A 177 3.86 0.18 -17.78
N SER A 178 5.07 0.50 -17.35
CA SER A 178 6.22 0.54 -18.26
C SER A 178 7.37 -0.29 -17.70
N LEU A 179 8.00 -1.07 -18.57
CA LEU A 179 9.09 -1.97 -18.23
C LEU A 179 10.44 -1.36 -18.66
N ASP A 180 11.36 -1.30 -17.72
CA ASP A 180 12.78 -1.11 -17.99
C ASP A 180 13.48 -2.47 -17.87
N ASN A 181 13.71 -3.10 -19.02
CA ASN A 181 14.29 -4.44 -19.08
C ASN A 181 15.78 -4.45 -18.69
N GLU A 182 16.50 -3.35 -18.91
CA GLU A 182 17.93 -3.25 -18.61
C GLU A 182 18.16 -3.25 -17.09
N ASN A 183 17.37 -2.47 -16.36
CA ASN A 183 17.48 -2.33 -14.91
C ASN A 183 16.53 -3.26 -14.15
N ARG A 184 15.67 -4.02 -14.83
CA ARG A 184 14.60 -4.82 -14.24
C ARG A 184 13.67 -4.00 -13.33
N VAL A 185 13.27 -2.82 -13.78
CA VAL A 185 12.35 -1.93 -13.07
C VAL A 185 11.00 -1.94 -13.77
N VAL A 186 9.95 -1.99 -12.97
CA VAL A 186 8.57 -1.83 -13.42
C VAL A 186 8.02 -0.54 -12.83
N ASN A 187 7.77 0.45 -13.67
CA ASN A 187 7.08 1.67 -13.26
C ASN A 187 5.57 1.45 -13.38
N VAL A 188 4.88 1.54 -12.27
CA VAL A 188 3.44 1.33 -12.17
C VAL A 188 2.78 2.67 -11.88
N THR A 189 1.84 3.07 -12.75
CA THR A 189 1.04 4.27 -12.56
C THR A 189 -0.35 3.88 -12.08
N VAL A 190 -0.79 4.50 -11.01
CA VAL A 190 -2.11 4.26 -10.37
C VAL A 190 -2.80 5.59 -10.09
N ASP A 191 -4.12 5.55 -9.95
CA ASP A 191 -4.88 6.70 -9.48
C ASP A 191 -4.55 7.01 -8.01
N GLU A 192 -4.83 8.23 -7.58
CA GLU A 192 -4.60 8.67 -6.20
C GLU A 192 -5.28 7.78 -5.16
N GLU A 193 -6.50 7.32 -5.45
CA GLU A 193 -7.28 6.43 -4.58
C GLU A 193 -6.64 5.05 -4.40
N ASP A 194 -5.91 4.59 -5.42
CA ASP A 194 -5.27 3.28 -5.43
C ASP A 194 -3.81 3.32 -4.99
N LEU A 195 -3.21 4.51 -4.90
CA LEU A 195 -1.80 4.69 -4.52
C LEU A 195 -1.48 4.02 -3.17
N SER A 196 -2.31 4.28 -2.15
CA SER A 196 -2.14 3.68 -0.83
C SER A 196 -2.31 2.16 -0.83
N LYS A 197 -3.18 1.62 -1.70
CA LYS A 197 -3.41 0.17 -1.84
C LYS A 197 -2.22 -0.49 -2.55
N ALA A 198 -1.71 0.14 -3.61
CA ALA A 198 -0.58 -0.35 -4.39
C ALA A 198 0.72 -0.39 -3.57
N ILE A 199 1.01 0.67 -2.83
CA ILE A 199 2.18 0.75 -1.95
C ILE A 199 1.99 -0.16 -0.73
N GLY A 200 0.81 -0.11 -0.08
CA GLY A 200 0.49 -0.81 1.15
C GLY A 200 1.13 -0.18 2.39
N ARG A 201 0.78 -0.68 3.57
CA ARG A 201 1.38 -0.21 4.84
C ARG A 201 2.90 -0.36 4.80
N ARG A 202 3.64 0.72 5.06
CA ARG A 202 5.12 0.75 5.06
C ARG A 202 5.74 0.19 3.77
N GLY A 203 5.06 0.32 2.63
CA GLY A 203 5.53 -0.19 1.34
C GLY A 203 5.45 -1.71 1.18
N GLN A 204 4.71 -2.40 2.04
CA GLN A 204 4.67 -3.87 2.09
C GLN A 204 4.13 -4.49 0.79
N ASN A 205 3.08 -3.92 0.19
CA ASN A 205 2.50 -4.51 -1.00
C ASN A 205 3.45 -4.44 -2.21
N ALA A 206 4.02 -3.26 -2.47
CA ALA A 206 5.01 -3.07 -3.53
C ALA A 206 6.27 -3.92 -3.29
N ARG A 207 6.83 -3.91 -2.07
CA ARG A 207 8.04 -4.67 -1.72
C ARG A 207 7.84 -6.19 -1.84
N LEU A 208 6.71 -6.73 -1.41
CA LEU A 208 6.40 -8.15 -1.58
C LEU A 208 6.19 -8.49 -3.05
N THR A 209 5.56 -7.61 -3.83
CA THR A 209 5.42 -7.79 -5.28
C THR A 209 6.77 -7.79 -5.96
N SER A 210 7.68 -6.87 -5.61
CA SER A 210 9.06 -6.87 -6.12
C SER A 210 9.77 -8.19 -5.82
N LYS A 211 9.69 -8.68 -4.58
CA LYS A 211 10.31 -9.97 -4.20
C LYS A 211 9.69 -11.16 -4.92
N LEU A 212 8.38 -11.13 -5.16
CA LEU A 212 7.65 -12.21 -5.82
C LEU A 212 8.00 -12.33 -7.30
N THR A 213 8.09 -11.18 -7.98
CA THR A 213 8.29 -11.10 -9.43
C THR A 213 9.76 -11.07 -9.83
N GLY A 214 10.65 -10.67 -8.90
CA GLY A 214 12.07 -10.46 -9.17
C GLY A 214 12.37 -9.17 -9.94
N TRP A 215 11.40 -8.25 -9.99
CA TRP A 215 11.51 -6.92 -10.58
C TRP A 215 11.39 -5.84 -9.51
N ASP A 216 12.07 -4.73 -9.66
CA ASP A 216 11.88 -3.57 -8.79
C ASP A 216 10.60 -2.82 -9.19
N VAL A 217 9.59 -2.88 -8.34
CA VAL A 217 8.27 -2.29 -8.61
C VAL A 217 8.19 -0.90 -7.98
N GLN A 218 8.17 0.11 -8.83
CA GLN A 218 8.07 1.52 -8.46
C GLN A 218 6.66 2.02 -8.76
N VAL A 219 5.92 2.39 -7.71
CA VAL A 219 4.55 2.87 -7.82
C VAL A 219 4.54 4.40 -7.81
N ARG A 220 3.84 5.00 -8.79
CA ARG A 220 3.69 6.45 -8.95
C ARG A 220 2.21 6.79 -9.12
N LYS A 221 1.85 8.01 -8.71
CA LYS A 221 0.54 8.58 -8.98
C LYS A 221 0.43 8.96 -10.46
N ASP A 222 -0.76 8.80 -11.03
CA ASP A 222 -1.09 9.34 -12.35
C ASP A 222 -1.30 10.86 -12.23
N GLU A 223 -0.36 11.62 -12.75
CA GLU A 223 -0.43 13.09 -12.80
C GLU A 223 -1.03 13.60 -14.12
N SER A 224 -1.27 12.70 -15.08
CA SER A 224 -1.73 13.09 -16.41
C SER A 224 -3.08 13.83 -16.41
N GLN A 225 -3.99 13.51 -15.51
CA GLN A 225 -5.25 14.23 -15.37
C GLN A 225 -5.05 15.63 -14.78
N HIS A 226 -4.12 15.76 -13.85
CA HIS A 226 -3.78 17.07 -13.26
C HIS A 226 -3.08 17.94 -14.31
N GLU A 227 -2.10 17.40 -15.03
CA GLU A 227 -1.41 18.11 -16.11
C GLU A 227 -2.38 18.53 -17.22
N GLN A 228 -3.31 17.64 -17.64
CA GLN A 228 -4.33 17.98 -18.63
C GLN A 228 -5.31 19.06 -18.12
N PHE A 229 -5.66 18.99 -16.82
CA PHE A 229 -6.50 20.02 -16.20
C PHE A 229 -5.77 21.36 -16.14
N GLU A 230 -4.52 21.40 -15.67
CA GLU A 230 -3.72 22.63 -15.64
C GLU A 230 -3.49 23.20 -17.04
N ALA A 231 -3.18 22.35 -18.04
CA ALA A 231 -3.06 22.81 -19.42
C ALA A 231 -4.36 23.43 -19.96
N ARG A 232 -5.53 22.88 -19.60
CA ARG A 232 -6.84 23.47 -19.94
C ARG A 232 -7.11 24.77 -19.19
N VAL A 233 -6.63 24.87 -17.94
CA VAL A 233 -6.71 26.11 -17.15
C VAL A 233 -5.88 27.19 -17.81
N ASP A 234 -4.64 26.88 -18.19
CA ASP A 234 -3.74 27.83 -18.84
C ASP A 234 -4.26 28.32 -20.19
N ASP A 235 -4.75 27.41 -21.03
CA ASP A 235 -5.37 27.76 -22.33
C ASP A 235 -6.61 28.63 -22.15
N ALA A 236 -7.50 28.25 -21.25
CA ALA A 236 -8.70 29.03 -20.95
C ALA A 236 -8.41 30.35 -20.24
N ALA A 237 -7.40 30.40 -19.38
CA ALA A 237 -6.95 31.60 -18.72
C ALA A 237 -6.44 32.64 -19.73
N THR A 238 -5.67 32.22 -20.72
CA THR A 238 -5.20 33.09 -21.78
C THR A 238 -6.37 33.74 -22.54
N HIS A 239 -7.37 32.96 -22.92
CA HIS A 239 -8.57 33.51 -23.58
C HIS A 239 -9.36 34.46 -22.68
N LEU A 240 -9.60 34.07 -21.42
CA LEU A 240 -10.31 34.94 -20.48
C LEU A 240 -9.54 36.24 -20.17
N ALA A 241 -8.20 36.16 -20.08
CA ALA A 241 -7.34 37.32 -19.84
C ALA A 241 -7.47 38.35 -20.97
N GLU A 242 -7.46 37.89 -22.22
CA GLU A 242 -7.65 38.72 -23.41
C GLU A 242 -9.05 39.38 -23.44
N ASP A 243 -10.08 38.58 -23.22
CA ASP A 243 -11.48 39.03 -23.30
C ASP A 243 -11.86 40.01 -22.18
N LEU A 244 -11.41 39.73 -20.95
CA LEU A 244 -11.72 40.56 -19.76
C LEU A 244 -10.68 41.62 -19.46
N LYS A 245 -9.57 41.67 -20.20
CA LYS A 245 -8.43 42.58 -20.03
C LYS A 245 -7.84 42.50 -18.59
N ILE A 246 -7.67 41.31 -18.11
CA ILE A 246 -7.05 40.98 -16.82
C ILE A 246 -5.77 40.18 -17.04
N ASP A 247 -4.97 39.98 -16.00
CA ASP A 247 -3.77 39.13 -16.08
C ASP A 247 -4.11 37.63 -16.06
N ASP A 248 -3.19 36.81 -16.61
CA ASP A 248 -3.36 35.36 -16.73
C ASP A 248 -3.57 34.66 -15.37
N VAL A 249 -2.95 35.19 -14.30
CA VAL A 249 -3.06 34.63 -12.95
C VAL A 249 -4.50 34.80 -12.42
N THR A 250 -5.04 36.00 -12.59
CA THR A 250 -6.42 36.36 -12.21
C THR A 250 -7.42 35.58 -13.05
N ALA A 251 -7.20 35.44 -14.36
CA ALA A 251 -8.02 34.61 -15.25
C ALA A 251 -7.98 33.12 -14.86
N GLY A 252 -6.82 32.57 -14.50
CA GLY A 252 -6.67 31.19 -14.03
C GLY A 252 -7.39 30.94 -12.68
N ARG A 253 -7.40 31.94 -11.77
CA ARG A 253 -8.19 31.86 -10.53
C ARG A 253 -9.70 31.87 -10.83
N LEU A 254 -10.16 32.74 -11.75
CA LEU A 254 -11.56 32.77 -12.20
C LEU A 254 -11.99 31.43 -12.80
N PHE A 255 -11.17 30.84 -13.64
CA PHE A 255 -11.45 29.53 -14.23
C PHE A 255 -11.62 28.44 -13.16
N ARG A 256 -10.71 28.38 -12.18
CA ARG A 256 -10.79 27.42 -11.05
C ARG A 256 -12.02 27.67 -10.15
N ALA A 257 -12.50 28.91 -10.11
CA ALA A 257 -13.73 29.29 -9.41
C ALA A 257 -15.03 28.99 -10.18
N GLY A 258 -14.92 28.43 -11.40
CA GLY A 258 -16.06 28.08 -12.24
C GLY A 258 -16.36 29.09 -13.35
N GLY A 259 -15.60 30.16 -13.50
CA GLY A 259 -15.70 31.16 -14.59
C GLY A 259 -15.00 30.66 -15.87
N VAL A 260 -15.52 29.59 -16.46
CA VAL A 260 -14.92 28.95 -17.65
C VAL A 260 -15.06 29.78 -18.92
N THR A 261 -16.08 30.63 -18.98
CA THR A 261 -16.35 31.51 -20.12
C THR A 261 -16.76 32.91 -19.62
N VAL A 262 -16.63 33.93 -20.49
CA VAL A 262 -17.06 35.29 -20.19
C VAL A 262 -18.53 35.36 -19.73
N ASP A 263 -19.42 34.58 -20.40
CA ASP A 263 -20.83 34.50 -20.02
C ASP A 263 -21.06 33.94 -18.63
N MET A 264 -20.26 32.98 -18.21
CA MET A 264 -20.32 32.41 -16.84
C MET A 264 -19.85 33.43 -15.81
N VAL A 265 -18.77 34.16 -16.09
CA VAL A 265 -18.27 35.26 -15.22
C VAL A 265 -19.33 36.35 -15.09
N ALA A 266 -20.02 36.70 -16.19
CA ALA A 266 -21.10 37.68 -16.17
C ALA A 266 -22.31 37.32 -15.29
N GLN A 267 -22.50 36.04 -14.99
CA GLN A 267 -23.57 35.50 -14.13
C GLN A 267 -23.14 35.36 -12.67
N MET A 268 -21.85 35.52 -12.35
CA MET A 268 -21.34 35.40 -10.97
C MET A 268 -21.66 36.66 -10.14
N PRO A 269 -21.96 36.54 -8.85
CA PRO A 269 -22.03 37.69 -7.97
C PRO A 269 -20.65 38.33 -7.78
N ALA A 270 -20.57 39.66 -7.77
CA ALA A 270 -19.30 40.37 -7.57
C ALA A 270 -18.60 39.97 -6.24
N SER A 271 -19.37 39.74 -5.18
CA SER A 271 -18.83 39.26 -3.91
C SER A 271 -18.19 37.88 -3.98
N TYR A 272 -18.68 37.00 -4.85
CA TYR A 272 -18.11 35.69 -5.09
C TYR A 272 -16.79 35.81 -5.90
N ILE A 273 -16.78 36.63 -6.93
CA ILE A 273 -15.57 36.94 -7.70
C ILE A 273 -14.49 37.50 -6.79
N ALA A 274 -14.81 38.51 -5.98
CA ALA A 274 -13.88 39.12 -5.02
C ALA A 274 -13.23 38.10 -4.08
N SER A 275 -14.03 37.18 -3.54
CA SER A 275 -13.55 36.12 -2.65
C SER A 275 -12.72 35.04 -3.39
N ALA A 276 -13.11 34.70 -4.62
CA ALA A 276 -12.49 33.64 -5.39
C ALA A 276 -11.10 33.99 -5.94
N ILE A 277 -10.91 35.24 -6.32
CA ILE A 277 -9.64 35.73 -6.88
C ILE A 277 -8.85 36.63 -5.90
N GLU A 278 -9.35 36.80 -4.69
CA GLU A 278 -8.70 37.58 -3.61
C GLU A 278 -8.42 39.05 -3.97
N VAL A 279 -9.42 39.71 -4.57
CA VAL A 279 -9.40 41.13 -4.89
C VAL A 279 -10.47 41.89 -4.12
N ASP A 280 -10.41 43.22 -4.14
CA ASP A 280 -11.46 44.05 -3.54
C ASP A 280 -12.77 43.99 -4.36
N LEU A 281 -13.87 44.46 -3.76
CA LEU A 281 -15.19 44.44 -4.39
C LEU A 281 -15.28 45.38 -5.60
N GLU A 282 -14.48 46.44 -5.65
CA GLU A 282 -14.44 47.40 -6.77
C GLU A 282 -13.82 46.74 -7.99
N GLU A 283 -12.70 46.05 -7.83
CA GLU A 283 -12.04 45.34 -8.90
C GLU A 283 -12.87 44.15 -9.39
N ALA A 284 -13.50 43.39 -8.49
CA ALA A 284 -14.44 42.33 -8.83
C ALA A 284 -15.64 42.85 -9.65
N THR A 285 -16.15 44.02 -9.30
CA THR A 285 -17.26 44.67 -10.02
C THR A 285 -16.80 45.16 -11.40
N ARG A 286 -15.58 45.62 -11.54
CA ARG A 286 -14.98 45.99 -12.83
C ARG A 286 -14.84 44.82 -13.77
N ILE A 287 -14.37 43.69 -13.27
CA ILE A 287 -14.30 42.42 -14.02
C ILE A 287 -15.69 41.94 -14.45
N LEU A 288 -16.66 42.01 -13.54
CA LEU A 288 -18.05 41.65 -13.84
C LEU A 288 -18.67 42.53 -14.93
N ASN A 289 -18.44 43.86 -14.88
CA ASN A 289 -18.94 44.80 -15.89
C ASN A 289 -18.25 44.55 -17.24
N ALA A 290 -16.94 44.29 -17.25
CA ALA A 290 -16.23 43.87 -18.44
C ALA A 290 -16.82 42.58 -19.07
N ALA A 291 -17.15 41.60 -18.24
CA ALA A 291 -17.79 40.37 -18.68
C ALA A 291 -19.20 40.59 -19.23
N LYS A 292 -19.92 41.62 -18.78
CA LYS A 292 -21.24 42.00 -19.30
C LYS A 292 -21.20 42.88 -20.54
N GLY A 293 -20.01 43.31 -20.95
CA GLY A 293 -19.82 44.19 -22.08
C GLY A 293 -20.23 45.66 -21.78
N GLU A 294 -20.30 46.04 -20.48
CA GLU A 294 -20.58 47.41 -20.05
C GLU A 294 -19.25 48.18 -20.02
N GLU A 295 -19.09 49.22 -20.89
CA GLU A 295 -17.91 50.09 -20.84
C GLU A 295 -17.86 50.86 -19.48
N VAL A 296 -16.85 50.59 -18.66
CA VAL A 296 -16.55 51.38 -17.50
C VAL A 296 -15.87 52.66 -17.97
N GLY A 297 -16.64 53.75 -18.10
CA GLY A 297 -16.09 55.05 -18.30
C GLY A 297 -15.21 55.46 -17.10
N PRO A 298 -14.15 56.28 -17.32
CA PRO A 298 -13.32 56.75 -16.22
C PRO A 298 -14.10 57.74 -15.36
N GLU A 299 -14.65 57.30 -14.24
CA GLU A 299 -15.13 58.26 -13.21
C GLU A 299 -13.95 58.82 -12.45
N ALA A 300 -13.93 60.16 -12.54
CA ALA A 300 -12.97 61.04 -11.93
C ALA A 300 -12.94 60.89 -10.42
N SER A 301 -11.73 60.89 -9.91
CA SER A 301 -11.41 61.21 -8.52
C SER A 301 -11.97 62.59 -8.14
N GLU A 302 -13.06 62.67 -7.40
CA GLU A 302 -13.37 63.84 -6.59
C GLU A 302 -13.30 63.44 -5.11
N VAL A 303 -12.23 63.99 -4.54
CA VAL A 303 -12.02 64.08 -3.10
C VAL A 303 -13.08 65.01 -2.52
N SER A 304 -13.99 64.50 -1.73
CA SER A 304 -14.86 65.29 -0.86
C SER A 304 -14.41 65.10 0.60
N GLU A 305 -13.59 66.04 1.06
CA GLU A 305 -13.42 66.29 2.47
C GLU A 305 -14.73 66.85 3.06
N ALA A 306 -15.21 66.30 4.14
CA ALA A 306 -16.08 66.94 5.12
C ALA A 306 -16.17 66.11 6.42
N PRO A 307 -16.50 66.72 7.56
CA PRO A 307 -15.49 67.03 8.57
C PRO A 307 -15.66 66.20 9.85
N VAL A 308 -14.61 66.24 10.63
CA VAL A 308 -14.47 65.70 11.98
C VAL A 308 -15.53 66.29 12.91
N GLU A 309 -16.34 65.49 13.56
CA GLU A 309 -17.05 65.85 14.80
C GLU A 309 -16.65 64.91 15.92
N LYS A 310 -16.22 65.53 16.99
CA LYS A 310 -15.70 65.01 18.24
C LYS A 310 -16.85 64.63 19.20
N THR A 311 -16.43 63.79 20.14
CA THR A 311 -17.00 63.57 21.51
C THR A 311 -18.05 62.46 21.57
N VAL A 312 -18.11 61.60 22.59
CA VAL A 312 -17.82 61.70 24.03
C VAL A 312 -17.55 60.30 24.60
N GLU A 313 -16.66 60.26 25.57
CA GLU A 313 -16.42 59.14 26.49
C GLU A 313 -17.67 58.71 27.25
N ALA A 314 -17.81 57.47 27.56
CA ALA A 314 -18.49 56.99 28.78
C ALA A 314 -17.95 55.58 29.14
N GLU A 315 -17.25 55.57 30.20
CA GLU A 315 -17.06 54.69 31.35
C GLU A 315 -17.57 53.24 31.33
N VAL A 316 -16.64 52.43 31.83
CA VAL A 316 -16.73 51.05 32.31
C VAL A 316 -17.63 50.97 33.58
N PRO A 317 -18.28 49.85 33.89
CA PRO A 317 -17.81 49.14 35.07
C PRO A 317 -17.55 47.63 34.88
N ALA A 318 -16.54 47.20 35.61
CA ALA A 318 -16.21 45.83 35.93
C ALA A 318 -17.24 45.22 36.89
N GLU A 319 -17.47 43.92 36.74
CA GLU A 319 -17.87 43.00 37.86
C GLU A 319 -17.58 41.55 37.46
N GLU A 320 -16.63 40.98 38.10
CA GLU A 320 -16.59 39.86 39.04
C GLU A 320 -16.92 38.50 38.48
N ALA A 321 -15.91 37.64 38.60
CA ALA A 321 -16.02 36.19 38.59
C ALA A 321 -16.72 35.66 39.86
N PRO A 322 -17.27 34.48 39.86
CA PRO A 322 -16.82 33.55 40.88
C PRO A 322 -16.47 32.15 40.37
N GLU A 323 -15.59 31.60 41.14
CA GLU A 323 -15.15 30.20 41.24
C GLU A 323 -16.29 29.20 41.41
N GLY A 324 -16.02 27.99 40.93
CA GLY A 324 -16.84 26.80 41.16
C GLY A 324 -16.27 25.61 40.41
#